data_b4a46cd73f27e7dab11110f7ae7c3258
#
_entry.id   b4a46cd73f27e7dab11110f7ae7c3258
#
_cell.length_a   1.000
_cell.length_b   1.000
_cell.length_c   1.000
_cell.angle_alpha   90.00
_cell.angle_beta   90.00
_cell.angle_gamma   90.00
#
_symmetry.space_group_name_H-M   'P 1'
#
loop_
_entity.id
_entity.type
_entity.pdbx_description
1 polymer ?
#
loop_
_entity_poly.entity_id
_entity_poly.type
_entity_poly.pdbx_seq_one_letter_code
_entity_poly.pdbx_strand_id
1 'polypeptide(L)' 'MTVRELLNVLDVHNARTISIIWNDKIVWEGEDITDIPQTLLGCEVGRVLPQAEADYDDGFTYIELYIELR' A
#
# COMPACT_ATOMS: atom_id res chain seq x y z
N MET A 1 -8.10 7.81 -10.25
CA MET A 1 -8.06 7.82 -8.77
C MET A 1 -6.63 8.04 -8.30
N THR A 2 -6.42 9.01 -7.44
CA THR A 2 -5.11 9.24 -6.83
C THR A 2 -4.87 8.31 -5.65
N VAL A 3 -3.61 8.20 -5.23
CA VAL A 3 -3.25 7.42 -4.02
C VAL A 3 -4.03 7.94 -2.81
N ARG A 4 -4.15 9.26 -2.65
CA ARG A 4 -4.91 9.87 -1.56
C ARG A 4 -6.37 9.43 -1.57
N GLU A 5 -7.02 9.47 -2.73
CA GLU A 5 -8.41 9.06 -2.86
C GLU A 5 -8.58 7.57 -2.53
N LEU A 6 -7.66 6.74 -3.01
CA LEU A 6 -7.68 5.31 -2.72
C LEU A 6 -7.58 5.04 -1.21
N LEU A 7 -6.63 5.69 -0.54
CA LEU A 7 -6.42 5.49 0.90
C LEU A 7 -7.59 5.99 1.74
N ASN A 8 -8.36 6.97 1.25
CA ASN A 8 -9.55 7.46 1.93
C ASN A 8 -10.71 6.45 1.91
N VAL A 9 -10.76 5.58 0.91
CA VAL A 9 -11.85 4.59 0.78
C VAL A 9 -11.45 3.20 1.23
N LEU A 10 -10.17 2.92 1.37
CA LEU A 10 -9.68 1.63 1.86
C LEU A 10 -9.52 1.64 3.38
N ASP A 11 -9.96 0.56 4.00
CA ASP A 11 -9.62 0.28 5.39
C ASP A 11 -8.24 -0.36 5.42
N VAL A 12 -7.23 0.44 5.73
CA VAL A 12 -5.84 -0.02 5.76
C VAL A 12 -5.36 -0.44 7.14
N HIS A 13 -6.26 -0.49 8.13
CA HIS A 13 -5.90 -0.85 9.50
C HIS A 13 -5.33 -2.27 9.62
N ASN A 14 -5.75 -3.16 8.73
CA ASN A 14 -5.28 -4.54 8.71
C ASN A 14 -4.09 -4.75 7.78
N ALA A 15 -3.66 -3.74 7.05
CA ALA A 15 -2.48 -3.83 6.21
C ALA A 15 -1.23 -3.67 7.07
N ARG A 16 -0.33 -4.65 7.02
CA ARG A 16 0.94 -4.60 7.73
C ARG A 16 1.91 -3.66 7.03
N THR A 17 1.96 -3.75 5.71
CA THR A 17 2.88 -2.97 4.91
C THR A 17 2.18 -2.46 3.67
N ILE A 18 2.46 -1.22 3.30
CA ILE A 18 1.98 -0.62 2.06
C ILE A 18 3.20 -0.29 1.22
N SER A 19 3.21 -0.77 -0.02
CA SER A 19 4.28 -0.51 -0.97
C SER A 19 3.70 0.26 -2.16
N ILE A 20 4.35 1.35 -2.54
CA ILE A 20 3.99 2.11 -3.73
C ILE A 20 5.03 1.82 -4.79
N ILE A 21 4.56 1.39 -5.96
CA ILE A 21 5.40 0.90 -7.04
C ILE A 21 5.21 1.80 -8.27
N TRP A 22 6.30 2.22 -8.84
CA TRP A 22 6.31 2.93 -10.12
C TRP A 22 7.42 2.38 -11.01
N ASN A 23 7.06 2.06 -12.25
CA ASN A 23 8.01 1.56 -13.24
C ASN A 23 8.76 0.32 -12.71
N ASP A 24 8.02 -0.63 -12.15
CA ASP A 24 8.50 -1.90 -11.58
C ASP A 24 9.47 -1.74 -10.40
N LYS A 25 9.50 -0.56 -9.78
CA LYS A 25 10.35 -0.30 -8.61
C LYS A 25 9.51 0.18 -7.44
N ILE A 26 9.86 -0.28 -6.24
CA ILE A 26 9.25 0.24 -5.02
C ILE A 26 9.83 1.64 -4.78
N VAL A 27 8.96 2.65 -4.84
CA VAL A 27 9.34 4.04 -4.61
C VAL A 27 9.06 4.50 -3.18
N TRP A 28 8.20 3.77 -2.47
CA TRP A 28 7.94 3.98 -1.05
C TRP A 28 7.40 2.70 -0.44
N GLU A 29 7.79 2.42 0.79
CA GLU A 29 7.30 1.28 1.56
C GLU A 29 7.26 1.66 3.03
N GLY A 30 6.18 1.28 3.72
CA GLY A 30 6.06 1.57 5.14
C GLY A 30 4.78 1.01 5.73
N GLU A 31 4.62 1.21 7.02
CA GLU A 31 3.47 0.72 7.79
C GLU A 31 2.47 1.85 8.10
N ASP A 32 2.90 3.10 8.04
CA ASP A 32 2.08 4.26 8.40
C ASP A 32 1.81 5.12 7.18
N ILE A 33 0.52 5.21 6.81
CA ILE A 33 0.09 5.99 5.65
C ILE A 33 0.36 7.49 5.81
N THR A 34 0.51 7.98 7.05
CA THR A 34 0.80 9.39 7.28
C THR A 34 2.23 9.76 6.88
N ASP A 35 3.09 8.77 6.70
CA ASP A 35 4.47 8.99 6.28
C ASP A 35 4.63 9.04 4.75
N ILE A 36 3.56 8.78 4.00
CA ILE A 36 3.63 8.81 2.54
C ILE A 36 3.87 10.25 2.06
N PRO A 37 4.92 10.48 1.24
CA PRO A 37 5.19 11.81 0.71
C PRO A 37 4.01 12.38 -0.08
N GLN A 38 3.78 13.68 0.06
CA GLN A 38 2.68 14.35 -0.64
C GLN A 38 2.77 14.21 -2.16
N THR A 39 3.97 14.15 -2.70
CA THR A 39 4.19 13.96 -4.13
C THR A 39 3.62 12.63 -4.62
N LEU A 40 3.71 11.59 -3.79
CA LEU A 40 3.14 10.28 -4.14
C LEU A 40 1.63 10.23 -3.93
N LEU A 41 1.12 10.95 -2.93
CA LEU A 41 -0.33 10.99 -2.67
C LEU A 41 -1.13 11.58 -3.84
N GLY A 42 -0.53 12.47 -4.61
CA GLY A 42 -1.16 13.06 -5.78
C GLY A 42 -1.03 12.25 -7.06
N CYS A 43 -0.28 11.15 -7.04
CA CYS A 43 -0.09 10.32 -8.22
C CYS A 43 -1.31 9.46 -8.51
N GLU A 44 -1.55 9.19 -9.80
CA GLU A 44 -2.63 8.32 -10.24
C GLU A 44 -2.33 6.86 -9.98
N VAL A 45 -3.33 6.14 -9.48
CA VAL A 45 -3.24 4.70 -9.25
C VAL A 45 -3.54 3.96 -10.55
N GLY A 46 -2.66 3.04 -10.91
CA GLY A 46 -2.88 2.15 -12.04
C GLY A 46 -3.53 0.84 -11.61
N ARG A 47 -3.01 0.24 -10.53
CA ARG A 47 -3.48 -1.06 -10.07
C ARG A 47 -3.22 -1.22 -8.57
N VAL A 48 -4.10 -1.96 -7.89
CA VAL A 48 -3.96 -2.31 -6.48
C VAL A 48 -3.89 -3.81 -6.35
N LEU A 49 -2.87 -4.31 -5.67
CA LEU A 49 -2.63 -5.73 -5.49
C LEU A 49 -2.54 -6.04 -3.99
N PRO A 50 -3.65 -6.50 -3.39
CA PRO A 50 -3.59 -6.99 -2.01
C PRO A 50 -2.97 -8.39 -2.00
N GLN A 51 -2.12 -8.64 -0.99
CA GLN A 51 -1.51 -9.95 -0.80
C GLN A 51 -1.60 -10.33 0.66
N ALA A 52 -2.11 -11.52 0.94
CA ALA A 52 -2.20 -12.05 2.28
C ALA A 52 -1.02 -12.99 2.53
N GLU A 53 -0.39 -12.80 3.69
CA GLU A 53 0.69 -13.68 4.16
C GLU A 53 0.34 -14.20 5.54
N ALA A 54 0.60 -15.49 5.77
CA ALA A 54 0.40 -16.10 7.07
C ALA A 54 1.74 -16.19 7.81
N ASP A 55 1.75 -15.74 9.06
CA ASP A 55 2.88 -15.93 9.95
C ASP A 55 2.57 -17.14 10.83
N TYR A 56 3.25 -18.25 10.58
CA TYR A 56 3.01 -19.48 11.29
C TYR A 56 3.54 -19.43 12.73
N ASP A 57 4.52 -18.59 13.02
CA ASP A 57 5.09 -18.46 14.35
C ASP A 57 4.14 -17.71 15.30
N ASP A 58 3.50 -16.65 14.78
CA ASP A 58 2.58 -15.83 15.57
C ASP A 58 1.12 -16.28 15.43
N GLY A 59 0.80 -17.08 14.45
CA GLY A 59 -0.56 -17.48 14.15
C GLY A 59 -1.41 -16.37 13.54
N PHE A 60 -0.82 -15.29 13.06
CA PHE A 60 -1.53 -14.17 12.44
C PHE A 60 -1.42 -14.21 10.93
N THR A 61 -2.45 -13.69 10.28
CA THR A 61 -2.44 -13.41 8.85
C THR A 61 -2.24 -11.92 8.63
N TYR A 62 -1.28 -11.56 7.81
CA TYR A 62 -0.99 -10.18 7.46
C TYR A 62 -1.45 -9.88 6.05
N ILE A 63 -1.88 -8.65 5.83
CA ILE A 63 -2.20 -8.17 4.49
C ILE A 63 -1.12 -7.16 4.10
N GLU A 64 -0.50 -7.38 2.95
CA GLU A 64 0.40 -6.43 2.32
C GLU A 64 -0.32 -5.82 1.13
N LEU A 65 -0.25 -4.51 1.00
CA LEU A 65 -0.92 -3.78 -0.06
C LEU A 65 0.11 -3.19 -1.01
N TYR A 66 0.02 -3.55 -2.28
CA TYR A 66 0.86 -3.00 -3.33
C TYR A 66 0.03 -2.05 -4.19
N ILE A 67 0.46 -0.82 -4.29
CA ILE A 67 -0.18 0.21 -5.10
C ILE A 67 0.74 0.54 -6.26
N GLU A 68 0.38 0.13 -7.47
CA GLU A 68 1.12 0.48 -8.67
C GLU A 68 0.61 1.81 -9.22
N LEU A 69 1.53 2.73 -9.43
CA LEU A 69 1.22 4.01 -10.06
C LEU A 69 1.10 3.84 -11.58
N ARG A 70 0.33 4.74 -12.15
CA ARG A 70 0.04 4.74 -13.57
C ARG A 70 1.11 5.44 -14.39
#